data_2a6742f7e743c154570e3298f0a86289
#
_entry.id   2a6742f7e743c154570e3298f0a86289
#
_cell.length_a   1.000
_cell.length_b   1.000
_cell.length_c   1.000
_cell.angle_alpha   90.00
_cell.angle_beta   90.00
_cell.angle_gamma   90.00
#
_symmetry.space_group_name_H-M   'P 1'
#
loop_
_entity.id
_entity.type
_entity.pdbx_description
1 polymer ?
#
loop_
_entity_poly.entity_id
_entity_poly.type
_entity_poly.pdbx_seq_one_letter_code
_entity_poly.pdbx_strand_id
1 'polypeptide(L)'
;MLLAGPVTAAAEPLDSIKDVVERLHQCWKPPPRSQARPMDITVRLSFNREGAILGRPRIAYETEGASDDDRFAYRIAVMEALQRCTPLPFSEGLGGAVAGRPFAIRFWTRKTSPKPERQAWLIPKIR
;
A
#
# COMPACT_ATOMS: atom_id res chain seq x y z
N MET A 1 11.13 27.83 22.92
CA MET A 1 11.01 27.44 22.53
C MET A 1 10.60 26.66 21.90
N LEU A 2 10.50 26.33 21.79
CA LEU A 2 10.14 25.69 21.37
C LEU A 2 9.88 24.93 20.65
N LEU A 3 9.56 24.47 20.51
CA LEU A 3 9.41 23.76 20.09
C LEU A 3 9.11 23.02 19.34
N ALA A 4 8.99 22.67 18.98
CA ALA A 4 9.00 22.03 18.39
C ALA A 4 8.07 21.31 17.88
N GLY A 5 7.51 21.00 17.95
CA GLY A 5 6.53 20.38 17.73
C GLY A 5 6.26 19.61 16.76
N PRO A 6 6.35 19.61 16.09
CA PRO A 6 6.06 19.07 15.07
C PRO A 6 5.70 17.75 15.08
N VAL A 7 6.09 17.25 15.16
CA VAL A 7 5.96 16.07 15.23
C VAL A 7 4.73 15.55 15.26
N THR A 8 4.16 15.88 15.86
CA THR A 8 2.98 15.51 16.02
C THR A 8 2.25 15.25 14.91
N ALA A 9 2.36 15.92 14.09
CA ALA A 9 1.60 15.86 13.01
C ALA A 9 1.30 14.56 12.55
N ALA A 10 2.14 13.81 12.49
CA ALA A 10 1.94 12.63 11.89
C ALA A 10 1.23 11.65 12.64
N ALA A 11 1.03 11.87 13.73
CA ALA A 11 0.53 10.86 14.54
C ALA A 11 -0.90 10.57 14.54
N GLU A 12 -1.63 10.96 13.58
CA GLU A 12 -3.02 10.68 13.60
C GLU A 12 -3.28 9.20 13.54
N PRO A 13 -4.00 8.64 14.47
CA PRO A 13 -4.20 7.19 14.47
C PRO A 13 -5.10 6.72 13.36
N LEU A 14 -4.89 5.50 12.95
CA LEU A 14 -5.74 4.87 11.95
C LEU A 14 -6.88 4.17 12.68
N ASP A 15 -8.09 4.47 12.29
CA ASP A 15 -9.28 3.95 12.94
C ASP A 15 -10.02 2.90 12.15
N SER A 16 -9.74 2.73 10.91
CA SER A 16 -10.51 1.79 10.09
C SER A 16 -9.59 1.01 9.17
N ILE A 17 -10.10 -0.08 8.65
CA ILE A 17 -9.35 -0.87 7.68
C ILE A 17 -9.07 -0.06 6.44
N LYS A 18 -10.01 0.79 6.05
CA LYS A 18 -9.80 1.64 4.91
C LYS A 18 -8.60 2.54 5.14
N ASP A 19 -8.47 3.10 6.34
CA ASP A 19 -7.34 3.94 6.66
C ASP A 19 -6.03 3.17 6.55
N VAL A 20 -6.03 1.92 6.96
CA VAL A 20 -4.85 1.07 6.89
C VAL A 20 -4.42 0.89 5.44
N VAL A 21 -5.38 0.55 4.59
CA VAL A 21 -5.08 0.32 3.19
C VAL A 21 -4.57 1.60 2.54
N GLU A 22 -5.21 2.71 2.83
CA GLU A 22 -4.78 3.98 2.26
C GLU A 22 -3.37 4.34 2.71
N ARG A 23 -3.06 4.11 3.97
CA ARG A 23 -1.74 4.43 4.46
C ARG A 23 -0.68 3.55 3.80
N LEU A 24 -0.97 2.28 3.64
CA LEU A 24 -0.02 1.40 2.98
C LEU A 24 0.19 1.81 1.54
N HIS A 25 -0.87 2.25 0.87
CA HIS A 25 -0.72 2.70 -0.50
C HIS A 25 0.06 4.01 -0.60
N GLN A 26 0.04 4.82 0.43
CA GLN A 26 0.86 6.04 0.43
C GLN A 26 2.34 5.72 0.53
N CYS A 27 2.69 4.60 1.13
CA CYS A 27 4.08 4.18 1.22
C CYS A 27 4.55 3.44 0.00
N TRP A 28 3.64 3.11 -0.90
CA TRP A 28 3.96 2.30 -2.06
C TRP A 28 4.65 3.12 -3.14
N LYS A 29 5.80 2.66 -3.55
CA LYS A 29 6.53 3.27 -4.65
C LYS A 29 6.85 2.17 -5.62
N PRO A 30 6.05 2.04 -6.68
CA PRO A 30 6.28 0.95 -7.61
C PRO A 30 7.60 1.10 -8.34
N PRO A 31 8.19 0.03 -8.81
CA PRO A 31 9.39 0.13 -9.62
C PRO A 31 9.11 0.96 -10.86
N PRO A 32 10.05 1.76 -11.30
CA PRO A 32 9.86 2.57 -12.50
C PRO A 32 9.63 1.68 -13.70
N ARG A 33 8.85 2.16 -14.64
CA ARG A 33 8.58 1.39 -15.85
C ARG A 33 9.83 1.05 -16.62
N SER A 34 10.88 1.83 -16.46
CA SER A 34 12.14 1.53 -17.13
C SER A 34 12.80 0.30 -16.55
N GLN A 35 12.39 -0.12 -15.35
CA GLN A 35 13.00 -1.26 -14.69
C GLN A 35 12.11 -2.47 -14.64
N ALA A 36 10.83 -2.29 -14.67
CA ALA A 36 9.90 -3.41 -14.58
C ALA A 36 8.60 -3.07 -15.25
N ARG A 37 7.96 -4.04 -15.85
CA ARG A 37 6.67 -3.83 -16.46
C ARG A 37 5.63 -3.72 -15.38
N PRO A 38 4.58 -2.96 -15.62
CA PRO A 38 3.50 -2.86 -14.63
C PRO A 38 2.91 -4.22 -14.32
N MET A 39 2.64 -4.47 -13.06
CA MET A 39 2.00 -5.72 -12.68
C MET A 39 1.23 -5.52 -11.38
N ASP A 40 0.44 -6.49 -11.01
CA ASP A 40 -0.27 -6.50 -9.75
C ASP A 40 0.38 -7.51 -8.84
N ILE A 41 0.43 -7.18 -7.57
CA ILE A 41 0.91 -8.13 -6.58
C ILE A 41 0.03 -7.98 -5.34
N THR A 42 -0.45 -9.06 -4.81
CA THR A 42 -1.24 -9.06 -3.58
C THR A 42 -0.45 -9.77 -2.50
N VAL A 43 -0.40 -9.16 -1.35
CA VAL A 43 0.37 -9.68 -0.24
C VAL A 43 -0.54 -9.91 0.94
N ARG A 44 -0.39 -11.04 1.60
CA ARG A 44 -1.16 -11.35 2.78
C ARG A 44 -0.28 -11.17 3.99
N LEU A 45 -0.76 -10.45 4.96
CA LEU A 45 0.02 -10.19 6.17
C LEU A 45 -0.91 -9.88 7.33
N SER A 46 -0.36 -9.90 8.53
CA SER A 46 -1.12 -9.57 9.73
C SER A 46 -0.30 -8.59 10.56
N PHE A 47 -0.97 -7.88 11.43
CA PHE A 47 -0.31 -6.93 12.32
C PHE A 47 -0.64 -7.27 13.77
N ASN A 48 0.24 -6.86 14.67
CA ASN A 48 -0.09 -6.96 16.07
C ASN A 48 -0.87 -5.70 16.46
N ARG A 49 -1.26 -5.63 17.71
CA ARG A 49 -2.08 -4.51 18.18
C ARG A 49 -1.39 -3.17 17.97
N GLU A 50 -0.08 -3.13 18.02
CA GLU A 50 0.65 -1.90 17.85
C GLU A 50 0.97 -1.56 16.40
N GLY A 51 0.50 -2.36 15.47
CA GLY A 51 0.71 -2.07 14.06
C GLY A 51 1.98 -2.61 13.45
N ALA A 52 2.71 -3.42 14.19
CA ALA A 52 3.89 -4.06 13.65
C ALA A 52 3.48 -5.34 12.93
N ILE A 53 4.22 -5.71 11.91
CA ILE A 53 3.89 -6.91 11.15
C ILE A 53 4.21 -8.15 11.96
N LEU A 54 3.27 -9.10 11.95
CA LEU A 54 3.46 -10.37 12.61
C LEU A 54 3.92 -11.39 11.57
N GLY A 55 5.03 -12.03 11.85
CA GLY A 55 5.52 -13.05 10.94
C GLY A 55 5.98 -12.48 9.62
N ARG A 56 5.85 -13.25 8.58
CA ARG A 56 6.31 -12.86 7.26
C ARG A 56 5.17 -12.59 6.36
N PRO A 57 5.22 -11.51 5.60
CA PRO A 57 4.23 -11.30 4.55
C PRO A 57 4.35 -12.40 3.51
N ARG A 58 3.22 -12.82 2.95
CA ARG A 58 3.22 -13.86 1.94
C ARG A 58 2.60 -13.34 0.68
N ILE A 59 3.15 -13.75 -0.45
CA ILE A 59 2.61 -13.33 -1.73
C ILE A 59 1.44 -14.21 -2.05
N ALA A 60 0.27 -13.61 -2.21
CA ALA A 60 -0.93 -14.34 -2.53
C ALA A 60 -1.22 -14.35 -4.02
N TYR A 61 -0.73 -13.36 -4.74
CA TYR A 61 -1.00 -13.28 -6.18
C TYR A 61 0.05 -12.41 -6.86
N GLU A 62 0.44 -12.79 -8.04
CA GLU A 62 1.27 -11.97 -8.91
C GLU A 62 0.73 -12.12 -10.30
N THR A 63 0.83 -11.07 -11.11
CA THR A 63 0.34 -11.10 -12.49
C THR A 63 0.90 -12.31 -13.22
N GLU A 64 0.03 -13.04 -13.88
CA GLU A 64 0.44 -14.20 -14.61
C GLU A 64 1.29 -13.76 -15.77
N GLY A 65 2.32 -14.51 -16.06
CA GLY A 65 3.18 -14.17 -17.16
C GLY A 65 4.23 -13.12 -16.87
N ALA A 66 4.23 -12.56 -15.67
CA ALA A 66 5.28 -11.61 -15.33
C ALA A 66 6.62 -12.32 -15.31
N SER A 67 7.67 -11.63 -15.72
CA SER A 67 9.00 -12.23 -15.72
C SER A 67 9.51 -12.34 -14.30
N ASP A 68 10.52 -13.17 -14.10
CA ASP A 68 11.11 -13.30 -12.77
C ASP A 68 11.73 -12.00 -12.32
N ASP A 69 12.32 -11.26 -13.24
CA ASP A 69 12.92 -9.98 -12.89
C ASP A 69 11.87 -8.98 -12.45
N ASP A 70 10.74 -8.94 -13.12
CA ASP A 70 9.67 -8.03 -12.75
C ASP A 70 9.10 -8.42 -11.40
N ARG A 71 8.90 -9.69 -11.16
CA ARG A 71 8.39 -10.16 -9.89
C ARG A 71 9.32 -9.79 -8.75
N PHE A 72 10.62 -9.98 -8.98
CA PHE A 72 11.59 -9.68 -7.97
C PHE A 72 11.56 -8.19 -7.62
N ALA A 73 11.53 -7.35 -8.65
CA ALA A 73 11.50 -5.91 -8.43
C ALA A 73 10.27 -5.50 -7.63
N TYR A 74 9.12 -6.08 -7.95
CA TYR A 74 7.90 -5.75 -7.22
C TYR A 74 7.93 -6.27 -5.79
N ARG A 75 8.48 -7.45 -5.56
CA ARG A 75 8.56 -7.98 -4.21
C ARG A 75 9.43 -7.10 -3.33
N ILE A 76 10.54 -6.62 -3.88
CA ILE A 76 11.40 -5.72 -3.13
C ILE A 76 10.67 -4.42 -2.83
N ALA A 77 9.97 -3.89 -3.82
CA ALA A 77 9.25 -2.63 -3.63
C ALA A 77 8.17 -2.76 -2.57
N VAL A 78 7.50 -3.89 -2.52
CA VAL A 78 6.49 -4.14 -1.49
C VAL A 78 7.14 -4.18 -0.12
N MET A 79 8.24 -4.89 0.02
CA MET A 79 8.89 -4.99 1.32
C MET A 79 9.37 -3.62 1.78
N GLU A 80 9.84 -2.81 0.87
CA GLU A 80 10.26 -1.46 1.22
C GLU A 80 9.07 -0.61 1.66
N ALA A 81 7.94 -0.76 0.99
CA ALA A 81 6.75 -0.01 1.37
C ALA A 81 6.30 -0.40 2.76
N LEU A 82 6.31 -1.69 3.06
CA LEU A 82 5.90 -2.18 4.36
C LEU A 82 6.86 -1.67 5.43
N GLN A 83 8.13 -1.61 5.15
CA GLN A 83 9.10 -1.10 6.10
C GLN A 83 8.90 0.38 6.37
N ARG A 84 8.56 1.13 5.35
CA ARG A 84 8.35 2.58 5.54
C ARG A 84 7.12 2.86 6.37
N CYS A 85 6.12 2.02 6.24
CA CYS A 85 4.86 2.29 6.89
C CYS A 85 4.68 1.69 8.27
N THR A 86 5.46 0.72 8.62
CA THR A 86 5.22 0.03 9.89
C THR A 86 6.22 0.45 10.94
N PRO A 87 5.82 0.47 12.18
CA PRO A 87 4.49 0.06 12.66
C PRO A 87 3.44 1.09 12.31
N LEU A 88 2.26 0.62 12.01
CA LEU A 88 1.15 1.52 11.68
C LEU A 88 0.56 2.09 12.95
N PRO A 89 0.19 3.36 12.95
CA PRO A 89 -0.33 3.99 14.17
C PRO A 89 -1.81 3.66 14.37
N PHE A 90 -2.12 2.44 14.74
CA PHE A 90 -3.50 2.02 14.98
C PHE A 90 -4.07 2.74 16.19
N SER A 91 -5.34 3.11 16.12
CA SER A 91 -6.05 3.53 17.30
C SER A 91 -6.20 2.29 18.18
N GLU A 92 -6.49 2.51 19.44
CA GLU A 92 -6.65 1.41 20.35
C GLU A 92 -7.75 0.49 19.91
N GLY A 93 -8.84 1.06 19.44
CA GLY A 93 -9.96 0.26 19.00
C GLY A 93 -9.61 -0.56 17.77
N LEU A 94 -8.96 0.03 16.81
CA LEU A 94 -8.61 -0.70 15.59
C LEU A 94 -7.58 -1.77 15.91
N GLY A 95 -6.57 -1.43 16.69
CA GLY A 95 -5.54 -2.41 17.02
C GLY A 95 -6.12 -3.63 17.68
N GLY A 96 -7.06 -3.44 18.61
CA GLY A 96 -7.70 -4.56 19.25
C GLY A 96 -8.54 -5.38 18.31
N ALA A 97 -9.18 -4.72 17.36
CA ALA A 97 -10.07 -5.42 16.44
C ALA A 97 -9.33 -6.22 15.39
N VAL A 98 -8.18 -5.75 14.94
CA VAL A 98 -7.50 -6.42 13.83
C VAL A 98 -6.27 -7.22 14.20
N ALA A 99 -5.85 -7.16 15.44
CA ALA A 99 -4.62 -7.85 15.84
C ALA A 99 -4.69 -9.34 15.46
N GLY A 100 -3.69 -9.78 14.75
CA GLY A 100 -3.60 -11.18 14.33
C GLY A 100 -4.46 -11.58 13.16
N ARG A 101 -5.30 -10.68 12.65
CA ARG A 101 -6.15 -11.04 11.53
C ARG A 101 -5.44 -10.79 10.22
N PRO A 102 -5.61 -11.66 9.24
CA PRO A 102 -4.91 -11.47 7.98
C PRO A 102 -5.56 -10.38 7.12
N PHE A 103 -4.73 -9.65 6.44
CA PHE A 103 -5.14 -8.66 5.45
C PHE A 103 -4.60 -9.12 4.12
N ALA A 104 -5.32 -8.84 3.05
CA ALA A 104 -4.80 -9.04 1.70
C ALA A 104 -4.71 -7.67 1.07
N ILE A 105 -3.51 -7.21 0.81
CA ILE A 105 -3.28 -5.87 0.30
C ILE A 105 -2.75 -5.97 -1.11
N ARG A 106 -3.38 -5.25 -2.02
CA ARG A 106 -2.99 -5.25 -3.42
C ARG A 106 -2.15 -4.02 -3.71
N PHE A 107 -1.04 -4.23 -4.42
CA PHE A 107 -0.18 -3.14 -4.88
C PHE A 107 -0.03 -3.27 -6.39
N TRP A 108 -0.01 -2.16 -7.09
CA TRP A 108 0.15 -2.20 -8.55
C TRP A 108 0.69 -0.88 -9.06
N THR A 109 1.18 -0.89 -10.29
CA THR A 109 1.60 0.33 -10.93
C THR A 109 0.40 0.88 -11.67
N ARG A 110 0.05 2.13 -11.38
CA ARG A 110 -1.06 2.73 -12.08
C ARG A 110 -0.66 2.94 -13.49
N LYS A 111 -1.56 2.72 -14.38
CA LYS A 111 -1.29 2.97 -15.74
C LYS A 111 -1.36 4.40 -15.89
N THR A 112 -1.09 4.88 -16.98
CA THR A 112 -1.12 6.26 -17.21
C THR A 112 -2.33 6.73 -16.62
N SER A 113 -2.40 7.84 -16.27
CA SER A 113 -3.41 8.51 -15.62
C SER A 113 -4.80 8.10 -15.97
N PRO A 114 -5.59 7.84 -15.09
CA PRO A 114 -6.95 7.48 -15.34
C PRO A 114 -7.78 8.65 -15.72
N LYS A 115 -7.35 9.82 -15.38
CA LYS A 115 -8.07 10.96 -15.73
C LYS A 115 -8.35 11.11 -17.15
N PRO A 116 -7.47 10.93 -17.99
CA PRO A 116 -7.73 11.08 -19.40
C PRO A 116 -8.85 10.22 -19.84
N GLU A 117 -8.94 9.08 -19.26
CA GLU A 117 -9.95 8.22 -19.60
C GLU A 117 -11.26 8.73 -19.22
N ARG A 118 -11.37 9.25 -18.07
CA ARG A 118 -12.58 9.82 -17.62
C ARG A 118 -12.96 10.96 -18.50
N GLN A 119 -12.04 11.77 -18.84
CA GLN A 119 -12.33 12.88 -19.68
C GLN A 119 -12.71 12.43 -21.06
N ALA A 120 -12.10 11.41 -21.52
CA ALA A 120 -12.38 10.92 -22.83
C ALA A 120 -13.81 10.49 -22.97
N TRP A 121 -14.40 9.91 -21.96
CA TRP A 121 -15.72 9.53 -22.19
C TRP A 121 -16.72 10.63 -21.88
N LEU A 122 -16.29 11.65 -21.33
CA LEU A 122 -17.16 12.77 -21.17
C LEU A 122 -17.25 13.46 -22.49
N ILE A 123 -16.18 13.60 -23.14
CA ILE A 123 -16.15 14.27 -24.40
C ILE A 123 -17.04 13.68 -25.45
N PRO A 124 -16.98 12.44 -25.68
CA PRO A 124 -17.83 11.88 -26.71
C PRO A 124 -19.28 12.13 -26.46
N LYS A 125 -19.63 12.19 -25.25
CA LYS A 125 -20.97 12.39 -24.98
C LYS A 125 -21.40 13.72 -25.34
N ILE A 126 -20.58 14.62 -25.26
CA ILE A 126 -20.91 15.93 -25.58
C ILE A 126 -21.18 16.13 -27.00
N ARG A 127 -20.63 15.32 -27.81
CA ARG A 127 -20.87 15.49 -29.19
C ARG A 127 -22.05 14.97 -29.62
#